data_f0f753fd1c3e8cb1c7cf3910a93322f9
#
_entry.id   f0f753fd1c3e8cb1c7cf3910a93322f9
#
_cell.length_a   1.000
_cell.length_b   1.000
_cell.length_c   1.000
_cell.angle_alpha   90.00
_cell.angle_beta   90.00
_cell.angle_gamma   90.00
#
_symmetry.space_group_name_H-M   'P 1'
#
loop_
_entity.id
_entity.type
_entity.pdbx_description
1 polymer ?
#
loop_
_entity_poly.entity_id
_entity_poly.type
_entity_poly.pdbx_seq_one_letter_code
_entity_poly.pdbx_strand_id
1 'polypeptide(L)'
;EMYIGDWSSDVCSSDLCDQDSLLIAADPVGPTCHLGNPSCFDGHPLPPLGFLAELEQILASRKGADPATSYTASLYGKGTKRIAQKVGEEGVEVALAAMAKDREELINESADLLYHLTVLLQNEGLGLKDVVQRLYERHTK
;
A
#
# COMPACT_ATOMS: atom_id res chain seq x y z
N GLU A 1 -14.67 18.29 24.97
CA GLU A 1 -13.24 18.46 24.68
C GLU A 1 -12.83 17.34 23.71
N MET A 2 -12.46 17.75 22.50
CA MET A 2 -12.01 16.81 21.46
C MET A 2 -10.55 16.49 21.75
N TYR A 3 -10.26 15.22 22.08
CA TYR A 3 -8.89 14.77 22.31
C TYR A 3 -8.19 14.69 20.95
N ILE A 4 -7.40 15.71 20.62
CA ILE A 4 -6.53 15.70 19.45
C ILE A 4 -5.29 14.91 19.86
N GLY A 5 -5.20 13.65 19.44
CA GLY A 5 -3.99 12.84 19.61
C GLY A 5 -2.78 13.50 18.93
N ASP A 6 -1.60 13.08 19.34
CA ASP A 6 -0.32 13.58 18.81
C ASP A 6 -0.22 13.24 17.32
N TRP A 7 -0.49 14.22 16.46
CA TRP A 7 -0.45 14.08 15.00
C TRP A 7 0.98 14.29 14.52
N SER A 8 1.48 13.40 13.68
CA SER A 8 2.77 13.60 13.01
C SER A 8 2.72 14.88 12.14
N SER A 9 3.90 15.42 11.83
CA SER A 9 4.08 16.71 11.14
C SER A 9 3.47 16.85 9.73
N ASP A 10 2.82 15.82 9.20
CA ASP A 10 2.31 15.75 7.84
C ASP A 10 0.77 15.87 7.77
N VAL A 11 0.17 16.74 8.60
CA VAL A 11 -1.26 17.06 8.56
C VAL A 11 -1.50 18.23 7.62
N CYS A 12 -2.29 18.00 6.58
CA CYS A 12 -2.81 19.04 5.72
C CYS A 12 -4.29 19.29 6.06
N SER A 13 -4.66 20.53 6.37
CA SER A 13 -6.04 20.93 6.59
C SER A 13 -6.49 21.95 5.54
N SER A 14 -7.71 21.80 5.04
CA SER A 14 -8.32 22.76 4.12
C SER A 14 -9.81 22.91 4.42
N ASP A 15 -10.31 24.15 4.34
CA ASP A 15 -11.75 24.41 4.43
C ASP A 15 -12.45 23.94 3.16
N LEU A 16 -13.67 23.40 3.31
CA LEU A 16 -14.53 23.16 2.17
C LEU A 16 -15.07 24.48 1.62
N CYS A 17 -15.60 24.45 0.38
CA CYS A 17 -15.99 25.67 -0.35
C CYS A 17 -17.06 26.53 0.33
N ASP A 18 -17.84 25.98 1.25
CA ASP A 18 -18.87 26.64 2.05
C ASP A 18 -18.37 27.07 3.45
N GLN A 19 -17.13 26.71 3.79
CA GLN A 19 -16.46 27.05 5.06
C GLN A 19 -17.18 26.54 6.31
N ASP A 20 -18.03 25.52 6.19
CA ASP A 20 -18.77 24.91 7.30
C ASP A 20 -18.15 23.58 7.76
N SER A 21 -17.20 23.07 7.03
CA SER A 21 -16.53 21.79 7.29
C SER A 21 -15.03 21.86 7.01
N LEU A 22 -14.24 21.17 7.82
CA LEU A 22 -12.78 21.08 7.69
C LEU A 22 -12.39 19.69 7.20
N LEU A 23 -11.69 19.62 6.06
CA LEU A 23 -11.04 18.43 5.60
C LEU A 23 -9.63 18.34 6.20
N ILE A 24 -9.37 17.28 6.95
CA ILE A 24 -8.04 17.00 7.49
C ILE A 24 -7.51 15.72 6.82
N ALA A 25 -6.43 15.85 6.06
CA ALA A 25 -5.67 14.73 5.56
C ALA A 25 -4.46 14.49 6.46
N ALA A 26 -4.30 13.28 6.96
CA ALA A 26 -3.20 12.94 7.87
C ALA A 26 -2.77 11.47 7.67
N ASP A 27 -1.50 11.19 7.86
CA ASP A 27 -0.98 9.82 7.97
C ASP A 27 -1.18 9.35 9.43
N PRO A 28 -2.08 8.38 9.69
CA PRO A 28 -2.36 7.94 11.05
C PRO A 28 -1.20 7.10 11.60
N VAL A 29 -0.74 7.40 12.81
CA VAL A 29 0.29 6.61 13.52
C VAL A 29 -0.29 5.35 14.20
N GLY A 30 -1.61 5.15 14.06
CA GLY A 30 -2.33 4.02 14.65
C GLY A 30 -3.78 4.00 14.21
N PRO A 31 -4.60 3.12 14.80
CA PRO A 31 -6.02 3.06 14.44
C PRO A 31 -6.72 4.39 14.74
N THR A 32 -7.49 4.87 13.79
CA THR A 32 -8.23 6.15 13.92
C THR A 32 -9.51 5.99 14.75
N CYS A 33 -9.96 4.76 14.97
CA CYS A 33 -11.12 4.45 15.80
C CYS A 33 -10.69 4.14 17.25
N HIS A 34 -11.42 4.67 18.23
CA HIS A 34 -11.20 4.42 19.66
C HIS A 34 -11.37 2.94 20.07
N LEU A 35 -12.01 2.12 19.24
CA LEU A 35 -12.15 0.68 19.43
C LEU A 35 -10.99 -0.12 18.80
N GLY A 36 -9.98 0.56 18.26
CA GLY A 36 -8.84 -0.08 17.61
C GLY A 36 -9.06 -0.46 16.15
N ASN A 37 -10.19 -0.07 15.53
CA ASN A 37 -10.47 -0.29 14.12
C ASN A 37 -9.78 0.76 13.24
N PRO A 38 -9.46 0.45 11.97
CA PRO A 38 -8.92 1.43 11.03
C PRO A 38 -9.84 2.65 10.79
N SER A 39 -11.16 2.47 10.98
CA SER A 39 -12.18 3.48 10.77
C SER A 39 -13.33 3.31 11.75
N CYS A 40 -14.01 4.40 12.07
CA CYS A 40 -15.30 4.37 12.83
C CYS A 40 -16.51 4.03 11.94
N PHE A 41 -16.31 3.85 10.64
CA PHE A 41 -17.37 3.49 9.69
C PHE A 41 -17.47 1.97 9.55
N ASP A 42 -17.85 1.29 10.63
CA ASP A 42 -18.02 -0.16 10.68
C ASP A 42 -18.99 -0.65 9.59
N GLY A 43 -18.59 -1.72 8.90
CA GLY A 43 -19.40 -2.37 7.87
C GLY A 43 -19.31 -1.76 6.47
N HIS A 44 -18.58 -0.68 6.28
CA HIS A 44 -18.25 -0.18 4.95
C HIS A 44 -16.87 -0.72 4.51
N PRO A 45 -16.81 -1.55 3.46
CA PRO A 45 -15.53 -1.99 2.92
C PRO A 45 -14.74 -0.77 2.47
N LEU A 46 -13.43 -0.76 2.75
CA LEU A 46 -12.54 0.22 2.15
C LEU A 46 -12.72 0.21 0.62
N PRO A 47 -12.60 1.37 -0.05
CA PRO A 47 -12.51 1.36 -1.50
C PRO A 47 -11.45 0.33 -1.93
N PRO A 48 -11.69 -0.46 -3.00
CA PRO A 48 -10.77 -1.54 -3.38
C PRO A 48 -9.30 -1.13 -3.45
N LEU A 49 -9.01 0.08 -3.92
CA LEU A 49 -7.64 0.61 -3.95
C LEU A 49 -7.10 0.99 -2.56
N GLY A 50 -7.95 1.23 -1.57
CA GLY A 50 -7.53 1.49 -0.18
C GLY A 50 -6.82 0.28 0.44
N PHE A 51 -7.13 -0.92 -0.01
CA PHE A 51 -6.44 -2.14 0.44
C PHE A 51 -4.95 -2.14 0.11
N LEU A 52 -4.51 -1.44 -0.93
CA LEU A 52 -3.07 -1.35 -1.25
C LEU A 52 -2.27 -0.67 -0.13
N ALA A 53 -2.84 0.35 0.52
CA ALA A 53 -2.19 1.00 1.66
C ALA A 53 -2.15 0.07 2.89
N GLU A 54 -3.22 -0.69 3.13
CA GLU A 54 -3.25 -1.70 4.19
C GLU A 54 -2.26 -2.83 3.91
N LEU A 55 -2.21 -3.33 2.67
CA LEU A 55 -1.23 -4.34 2.24
C LEU A 55 0.20 -3.85 2.51
N GLU A 56 0.50 -2.61 2.17
CA GLU A 56 1.82 -2.03 2.41
C GLU A 56 2.21 -2.07 3.90
N GLN A 57 1.29 -1.74 4.80
CA GLN A 57 1.53 -1.83 6.25
C GLN A 57 1.72 -3.28 6.70
N ILE A 58 0.92 -4.22 6.19
CA ILE A 58 1.06 -5.65 6.47
C ILE A 58 2.44 -6.14 6.04
N LEU A 59 2.89 -5.80 4.83
CA LEU A 59 4.20 -6.20 4.31
C LEU A 59 5.35 -5.59 5.14
N ALA A 60 5.24 -4.32 5.52
CA ALA A 60 6.22 -3.66 6.39
C ALA A 60 6.35 -4.37 7.75
N SER A 61 5.22 -4.79 8.35
CA SER A 61 5.21 -5.51 9.63
C SER A 61 5.91 -6.86 9.57
N ARG A 62 6.08 -7.44 8.38
CA ARG A 62 6.73 -8.76 8.19
C ARG A 62 8.26 -8.69 8.10
N LYS A 63 8.87 -7.50 8.07
CA LYS A 63 10.34 -7.35 7.97
C LYS A 63 11.12 -8.04 9.08
N GLY A 64 10.56 -8.15 10.27
CA GLY A 64 11.20 -8.82 11.42
C GLY A 64 10.59 -10.17 11.77
N ALA A 65 9.66 -10.70 10.96
CA ALA A 65 9.00 -11.97 11.24
C ALA A 65 9.91 -13.17 10.92
N ASP A 66 9.55 -14.34 11.45
CA ASP A 66 10.27 -15.58 11.20
C ASP A 66 10.13 -16.01 9.72
N PRO A 67 11.24 -16.12 8.96
CA PRO A 67 11.23 -16.58 7.57
C PRO A 67 10.67 -18.00 7.37
N ALA A 68 10.66 -18.83 8.40
CA ALA A 68 10.12 -20.18 8.33
C ALA A 68 8.57 -20.20 8.29
N THR A 69 7.94 -19.15 8.80
CA THR A 69 6.47 -19.05 8.91
C THR A 69 5.87 -17.96 8.01
N SER A 70 6.70 -17.12 7.40
CA SER A 70 6.26 -16.01 6.55
C SER A 70 7.03 -15.94 5.24
N TYR A 71 6.32 -16.12 4.14
CA TYR A 71 6.89 -15.95 2.80
C TYR A 71 7.51 -14.57 2.60
N THR A 72 6.79 -13.51 3.00
CA THR A 72 7.29 -12.12 2.94
C THR A 72 8.59 -11.95 3.71
N ALA A 73 8.66 -12.47 4.94
CA ALA A 73 9.88 -12.42 5.74
C ALA A 73 11.03 -13.19 5.06
N SER A 74 10.73 -14.33 4.41
CA SER A 74 11.74 -15.08 3.65
C SER A 74 12.27 -14.29 2.45
N LEU A 75 11.42 -13.50 1.78
CA LEU A 75 11.83 -12.61 0.69
C LEU A 75 12.77 -11.51 1.20
N TYR A 76 12.41 -10.83 2.29
CA TYR A 76 13.30 -9.83 2.91
C TYR A 76 14.64 -10.44 3.32
N GLY A 77 14.64 -11.64 3.88
CA GLY A 77 15.86 -12.35 4.25
C GLY A 77 16.75 -12.73 3.05
N LYS A 78 16.17 -12.94 1.87
CA LYS A 78 16.92 -13.22 0.62
C LYS A 78 17.41 -11.94 -0.07
N GLY A 79 16.91 -10.79 0.34
CA GLY A 79 17.35 -9.46 -0.08
C GLY A 79 16.91 -9.04 -1.49
N THR A 80 17.30 -7.81 -1.85
CA THR A 80 16.88 -7.09 -3.05
C THR A 80 16.99 -7.92 -4.32
N LYS A 81 18.07 -8.69 -4.50
CA LYS A 81 18.28 -9.48 -5.73
C LYS A 81 17.14 -10.48 -5.98
N ARG A 82 16.72 -11.21 -4.94
CA ARG A 82 15.63 -12.21 -5.09
C ARG A 82 14.28 -11.52 -5.27
N ILE A 83 14.03 -10.43 -4.54
CA ILE A 83 12.79 -9.66 -4.65
C ILE A 83 12.66 -9.07 -6.05
N ALA A 84 13.73 -8.43 -6.57
CA ALA A 84 13.76 -7.87 -7.91
C ALA A 84 13.58 -8.93 -9.00
N GLN A 85 14.16 -10.13 -8.80
CA GLN A 85 13.94 -11.26 -9.69
C GLN A 85 12.46 -11.63 -9.77
N LYS A 86 11.75 -11.68 -8.63
CA LYS A 86 10.31 -11.97 -8.59
C LYS A 86 9.51 -10.90 -9.34
N VAL A 87 9.79 -9.62 -9.14
CA VAL A 87 9.14 -8.55 -9.91
C VAL A 87 9.31 -8.76 -11.42
N GLY A 88 10.49 -9.18 -11.86
CA GLY A 88 10.76 -9.48 -13.27
C GLY A 88 9.99 -10.72 -13.77
N GLU A 89 9.94 -11.80 -12.99
CA GLU A 89 9.19 -13.02 -13.28
C GLU A 89 7.71 -12.68 -13.48
N GLU A 90 7.05 -12.05 -12.47
CA GLU A 90 5.62 -11.69 -12.52
C GLU A 90 5.31 -10.72 -13.66
N GLY A 91 6.20 -9.77 -13.94
CA GLY A 91 6.02 -8.86 -15.08
C GLY A 91 5.98 -9.58 -16.44
N VAL A 92 6.76 -10.64 -16.60
CA VAL A 92 6.72 -11.50 -17.81
C VAL A 92 5.43 -12.32 -17.84
N GLU A 93 5.02 -12.90 -16.71
CA GLU A 93 3.81 -13.72 -16.59
C GLU A 93 2.54 -12.89 -16.88
N VAL A 94 2.46 -11.65 -16.41
CA VAL A 94 1.41 -10.68 -16.81
C VAL A 94 1.34 -10.52 -18.34
N ALA A 95 2.50 -10.35 -19.00
CA ALA A 95 2.53 -10.16 -20.44
C ALA A 95 2.09 -11.43 -21.20
N LEU A 96 2.49 -12.61 -20.71
CA LEU A 96 2.10 -13.90 -21.31
C LEU A 96 0.61 -14.17 -21.14
N ALA A 97 0.04 -13.94 -19.95
CA ALA A 97 -1.38 -14.07 -19.68
C ALA A 97 -2.22 -13.15 -20.57
N ALA A 98 -1.77 -11.89 -20.76
CA ALA A 98 -2.42 -10.95 -21.67
C ALA A 98 -2.40 -11.44 -23.13
N MET A 99 -1.26 -12.00 -23.60
CA MET A 99 -1.14 -12.55 -24.94
C MET A 99 -1.99 -13.82 -25.14
N ALA A 100 -2.12 -14.64 -24.11
CA ALA A 100 -2.99 -15.80 -24.10
C ALA A 100 -4.49 -15.45 -24.02
N LYS A 101 -4.81 -14.19 -23.71
CA LYS A 101 -6.17 -13.69 -23.43
C LYS A 101 -6.83 -14.42 -22.25
N ASP A 102 -6.03 -14.93 -21.34
CA ASP A 102 -6.49 -15.52 -20.09
C ASP A 102 -6.74 -14.41 -19.08
N ARG A 103 -8.03 -14.09 -18.88
CA ARG A 103 -8.42 -12.99 -18.01
C ARG A 103 -8.16 -13.30 -16.53
N GLU A 104 -8.36 -14.53 -16.11
CA GLU A 104 -8.18 -14.91 -14.71
C GLU A 104 -6.70 -14.91 -14.35
N GLU A 105 -5.87 -15.53 -15.20
CA GLU A 105 -4.43 -15.54 -15.03
C GLU A 105 -3.84 -14.12 -15.08
N LEU A 106 -4.33 -13.27 -15.99
CA LEU A 106 -3.89 -11.87 -16.04
C LEU A 106 -4.16 -11.12 -14.72
N ILE A 107 -5.29 -11.39 -14.05
CA ILE A 107 -5.60 -10.80 -12.74
C ILE A 107 -4.66 -11.35 -11.68
N ASN A 108 -4.42 -12.66 -11.65
CA ASN A 108 -3.55 -13.33 -10.68
C ASN A 108 -2.12 -12.80 -10.77
N GLU A 109 -1.55 -12.81 -11.96
CA GLU A 109 -0.17 -12.36 -12.18
C GLU A 109 0.00 -10.85 -11.93
N SER A 110 -1.04 -10.06 -12.24
CA SER A 110 -1.03 -8.63 -11.90
C SER A 110 -1.06 -8.39 -10.39
N ALA A 111 -1.79 -9.22 -9.64
CA ALA A 111 -1.80 -9.14 -8.18
C ALA A 111 -0.44 -9.53 -7.59
N ASP A 112 0.18 -10.59 -8.11
CA ASP A 112 1.51 -11.03 -7.69
C ASP A 112 2.60 -9.99 -8.05
N LEU A 113 2.49 -9.36 -9.21
CA LEU A 113 3.38 -8.25 -9.60
C LEU A 113 3.26 -7.07 -8.61
N LEU A 114 2.03 -6.63 -8.28
CA LEU A 114 1.82 -5.55 -7.31
C LEU A 114 2.35 -5.92 -5.93
N TYR A 115 2.12 -7.15 -5.49
CA TYR A 115 2.65 -7.67 -4.24
C TYR A 115 4.18 -7.61 -4.18
N HIS A 116 4.86 -8.21 -5.15
CA HIS A 116 6.33 -8.25 -5.18
C HIS A 116 6.95 -6.86 -5.40
N LEU A 117 6.31 -6.00 -6.18
CA LEU A 117 6.72 -4.60 -6.34
C LEU A 117 6.64 -3.85 -5.01
N THR A 118 5.55 -4.03 -4.24
CA THR A 118 5.40 -3.39 -2.94
C THR A 118 6.46 -3.88 -1.95
N VAL A 119 6.76 -5.20 -1.94
CA VAL A 119 7.86 -5.76 -1.13
C VAL A 119 9.21 -5.15 -1.53
N LEU A 120 9.47 -4.98 -2.83
CA LEU A 120 10.72 -4.37 -3.32
C LEU A 120 10.84 -2.91 -2.85
N LEU A 121 9.79 -2.11 -3.04
CA LEU A 121 9.78 -0.71 -2.60
C LEU A 121 10.05 -0.61 -1.11
N GLN A 122 9.35 -1.39 -0.30
CA GLN A 122 9.55 -1.44 1.14
C GLN A 122 10.97 -1.86 1.53
N ASN A 123 11.57 -2.78 0.79
CA ASN A 123 12.95 -3.23 1.03
C ASN A 123 13.95 -2.10 0.77
N GLU A 124 13.68 -1.24 -0.22
CA GLU A 124 14.53 -0.09 -0.58
C GLU A 124 14.16 1.19 0.20
N GLY A 125 13.27 1.12 1.19
CA GLY A 125 12.87 2.27 2.00
C GLY A 125 11.93 3.23 1.29
N LEU A 126 11.25 2.77 0.23
CA LEU A 126 10.24 3.51 -0.53
C LEU A 126 8.84 2.96 -0.23
N GLY A 127 7.81 3.72 -0.59
CA GLY A 127 6.42 3.32 -0.49
C GLY A 127 5.64 3.51 -1.80
N LEU A 128 4.45 2.92 -1.85
CA LEU A 128 3.51 3.14 -2.97
C LEU A 128 3.18 4.62 -3.14
N LYS A 129 3.14 5.39 -2.05
CA LYS A 129 2.93 6.85 -2.09
C LYS A 129 3.94 7.56 -2.99
N ASP A 130 5.21 7.15 -2.96
CA ASP A 130 6.27 7.78 -3.77
C ASP A 130 6.03 7.53 -5.27
N VAL A 131 5.55 6.32 -5.60
CA VAL A 131 5.19 5.95 -6.98
C VAL A 131 3.95 6.71 -7.45
N VAL A 132 2.91 6.77 -6.62
CA VAL A 132 1.66 7.50 -6.91
C VAL A 132 1.95 8.99 -7.08
N GLN A 133 2.75 9.59 -6.20
CA GLN A 133 3.16 10.99 -6.31
C GLN A 133 3.87 11.25 -7.65
N ARG A 134 4.76 10.35 -8.07
CA ARG A 134 5.45 10.47 -9.35
C ARG A 134 4.51 10.35 -10.56
N LEU A 135 3.50 9.47 -10.47
CA LEU A 135 2.45 9.38 -11.50
C LEU A 135 1.62 10.66 -11.57
N TYR A 136 1.23 11.19 -10.41
CA TYR A 136 0.50 12.45 -10.33
C TYR A 136 1.27 13.60 -10.99
N GLU A 137 2.54 13.80 -10.64
CA GLU A 137 3.40 14.83 -11.20
C GLU A 137 3.53 14.77 -12.74
N ARG A 138 3.45 13.56 -13.31
CA ARG A 138 3.55 13.35 -14.75
C ARG A 138 2.25 13.61 -15.51
N HIS A 139 1.10 13.51 -14.83
CA HIS A 139 -0.20 13.55 -15.50
C HIS A 139 -1.08 14.74 -15.13
N THR A 140 -0.62 15.62 -14.23
CA THR A 140 -1.35 16.82 -13.76
C THR A 140 -0.65 18.13 -14.14
N LYS A 141 0.10 18.14 -15.24
CA LYS A 141 0.71 19.37 -15.79
C LYS A 141 -0.27 20.14 -16.62
#